data_7c9e544d62c3d741688296d0848d5131
#
_entry.id   7c9e544d62c3d741688296d0848d5131
#
_cell.length_a   1.000
_cell.length_b   1.000
_cell.length_c   1.000
_cell.angle_alpha   90.00
_cell.angle_beta   90.00
_cell.angle_gamma   90.00
#
_symmetry.space_group_name_H-M   'P 1'
#
loop_
_entity.id
_entity.type
_entity.pdbx_description
1 polymer ?
#
loop_
_entity_poly.entity_id
_entity_poly.type
_entity_poly.pdbx_seq_one_letter_code
_entity_poly.pdbx_strand_id
1 'polypeptide(L)'
;MFSTYLVYYMLGIVMIPGIILGIWAQTKVRSSFNQYNKVETKHGKSAKDVARFMLDSGGCVDTQIQPIKGELTDNYNPSTNIVSLSESVYNQTTIAAIGVTAHEIGHVFQHKNGYAPIKIRNVLVPVMNISSFLMWPLIIIGLIMEMSYYVTAANWLIYIGIGLYALNIIFCLVTLPIEINASNRAKKMLLATGEMDTEEIKGVEKVLSAAAWTYVAALVTSILSLLRLLLFVFMMRGGDRN
;
A
#
# COMPACT_ATOMS: atom_id res chain seq x y z
N MET A 1 -5.44 7.44 -38.80
CA MET A 1 -6.41 6.93 -37.74
C MET A 1 -6.07 5.52 -37.28
N PHE A 2 -5.75 4.55 -38.15
CA PHE A 2 -5.37 3.19 -37.75
C PHE A 2 -4.08 3.12 -36.89
N SER A 3 -3.14 4.01 -37.09
CA SER A 3 -1.86 4.11 -36.35
C SER A 3 -2.07 4.48 -34.87
N THR A 4 -2.97 5.41 -34.56
CA THR A 4 -3.19 5.90 -33.19
C THR A 4 -3.85 4.84 -32.28
N TYR A 5 -4.79 4.06 -32.82
CA TYR A 5 -5.40 2.94 -32.08
C TYR A 5 -4.41 1.82 -31.84
N LEU A 6 -3.60 1.45 -32.83
CA LEU A 6 -2.55 0.44 -32.68
C LEU A 6 -1.57 0.82 -31.57
N VAL A 7 -1.16 2.08 -31.56
CA VAL A 7 -0.28 2.65 -30.52
C VAL A 7 -0.91 2.56 -29.14
N TYR A 8 -2.18 2.92 -28.99
CA TYR A 8 -2.88 2.82 -27.71
C TYR A 8 -2.89 1.38 -27.15
N TYR A 9 -3.15 0.40 -28.04
CA TYR A 9 -3.10 -1.02 -27.65
C TYR A 9 -1.69 -1.50 -27.32
N MET A 10 -0.69 -1.09 -28.09
CA MET A 10 0.73 -1.42 -27.84
C MET A 10 1.20 -0.85 -26.49
N LEU A 11 0.75 0.35 -26.13
CA LEU A 11 1.01 0.94 -24.81
C LEU A 11 0.34 0.16 -23.65
N GLY A 12 -0.71 -0.61 -23.92
CA GLY A 12 -1.31 -1.54 -22.96
C GLY A 12 -0.35 -2.67 -22.55
N ILE A 13 0.51 -3.13 -23.45
CA ILE A 13 1.49 -4.20 -23.22
C ILE A 13 2.48 -3.80 -22.12
N VAL A 14 2.83 -2.52 -22.02
CA VAL A 14 3.72 -2.00 -20.97
C VAL A 14 3.18 -2.27 -19.56
N MET A 15 1.85 -2.39 -19.42
CA MET A 15 1.21 -2.66 -18.12
C MET A 15 1.21 -4.13 -17.71
N ILE A 16 1.42 -5.06 -18.64
CA ILE A 16 1.31 -6.51 -18.39
C ILE A 16 2.21 -6.97 -17.24
N PRO A 17 3.50 -6.59 -17.16
CA PRO A 17 4.35 -7.00 -16.03
C PRO A 17 3.82 -6.52 -14.67
N GLY A 18 3.29 -5.29 -14.61
CA GLY A 18 2.70 -4.74 -13.38
C GLY A 18 1.44 -5.49 -12.96
N ILE A 19 0.57 -5.83 -13.93
CA ILE A 19 -0.66 -6.59 -13.67
C ILE A 19 -0.32 -8.00 -13.16
N ILE A 20 0.61 -8.69 -13.83
CA ILE A 20 1.06 -10.04 -13.41
C ILE A 20 1.65 -9.99 -12.00
N LEU A 21 2.51 -9.01 -11.71
CA LEU A 21 3.11 -8.84 -10.39
C LEU A 21 2.05 -8.55 -9.33
N GLY A 22 1.03 -7.72 -9.64
CA GLY A 22 -0.07 -7.41 -8.75
C GLY A 22 -0.92 -8.64 -8.41
N ILE A 23 -1.30 -9.43 -9.42
CA ILE A 23 -2.07 -10.67 -9.24
C ILE A 23 -1.26 -11.68 -8.42
N TRP A 24 0.03 -11.84 -8.73
CA TRP A 24 0.92 -12.73 -7.98
C TRP A 24 1.06 -12.31 -6.52
N ALA A 25 1.27 -11.02 -6.25
CA ALA A 25 1.39 -10.50 -4.89
C ALA A 25 0.10 -10.73 -4.08
N GLN A 26 -1.07 -10.42 -4.65
CA GLN A 26 -2.37 -10.66 -4.00
C GLN A 26 -2.60 -12.16 -3.71
N THR A 27 -2.29 -13.02 -4.68
CA THR A 27 -2.39 -14.48 -4.50
C THR A 27 -1.46 -14.97 -3.40
N LYS A 28 -0.23 -14.43 -3.35
CA LYS A 28 0.76 -14.77 -2.33
C LYS A 28 0.30 -14.37 -0.92
N VAL A 29 -0.31 -13.17 -0.76
CA VAL A 29 -0.90 -12.73 0.52
C VAL A 29 -1.95 -13.73 1.00
N ARG A 30 -2.96 -13.99 0.15
CA ARG A 30 -4.05 -14.92 0.51
C ARG A 30 -3.55 -16.32 0.80
N SER A 31 -2.64 -16.85 0.00
CA SER A 31 -2.06 -18.17 0.20
C SER A 31 -1.27 -18.26 1.50
N SER A 32 -0.40 -17.28 1.77
CA SER A 32 0.38 -17.24 3.01
C SER A 32 -0.52 -17.09 4.24
N PHE A 33 -1.50 -16.17 4.19
CA PHE A 33 -2.46 -15.99 5.27
C PHE A 33 -3.22 -17.30 5.54
N ASN A 34 -3.83 -17.91 4.52
CA ASN A 34 -4.60 -19.15 4.65
C ASN A 34 -3.76 -20.33 5.15
N GLN A 35 -2.49 -20.40 4.78
CA GLN A 35 -1.57 -21.42 5.25
C GLN A 35 -1.32 -21.30 6.75
N TYR A 36 -0.95 -20.08 7.21
CA TYR A 36 -0.59 -19.82 8.60
C TYR A 36 -1.79 -19.52 9.51
N ASN A 37 -2.97 -19.32 8.94
CA ASN A 37 -4.24 -19.24 9.67
C ASN A 37 -4.78 -20.63 10.09
N LYS A 38 -4.08 -21.69 9.73
CA LYS A 38 -4.36 -23.08 10.18
C LYS A 38 -3.37 -23.56 11.25
N VAL A 39 -2.39 -22.73 11.59
CA VAL A 39 -1.33 -23.06 12.53
C VAL A 39 -1.54 -22.26 13.80
N GLU A 40 -1.96 -22.95 14.86
CA GLU A 40 -2.14 -22.35 16.19
C GLU A 40 -0.79 -21.96 16.80
N THR A 41 -0.79 -20.87 17.57
CA THR A 41 0.38 -20.47 18.36
C THR A 41 0.49 -21.34 19.60
N LYS A 42 1.71 -21.56 20.09
CA LYS A 42 1.99 -22.39 21.28
C LYS A 42 1.30 -21.87 22.55
N HIS A 43 1.16 -20.56 22.66
CA HIS A 43 0.53 -19.93 23.84
C HIS A 43 -1.00 -19.89 23.77
N GLY A 44 -1.62 -20.11 22.60
CA GLY A 44 -3.06 -20.14 22.41
C GLY A 44 -3.80 -18.85 22.80
N LYS A 45 -3.09 -17.73 22.90
CA LYS A 45 -3.71 -16.43 23.17
C LYS A 45 -4.38 -15.88 21.92
N SER A 46 -5.53 -15.22 22.09
CA SER A 46 -6.18 -14.59 20.96
C SER A 46 -5.43 -13.35 20.46
N ALA A 47 -5.62 -13.00 19.20
CA ALA A 47 -4.98 -11.84 18.58
C ALA A 47 -5.25 -10.53 19.34
N LYS A 48 -6.47 -10.32 19.84
CA LYS A 48 -6.82 -9.16 20.69
C LYS A 48 -6.06 -9.15 22.02
N ASP A 49 -5.85 -10.31 22.63
CA ASP A 49 -5.15 -10.41 23.93
C ASP A 49 -3.65 -10.13 23.75
N VAL A 50 -3.05 -10.68 22.66
CA VAL A 50 -1.67 -10.37 22.30
C VAL A 50 -1.52 -8.89 21.95
N ALA A 51 -2.48 -8.30 21.19
CA ALA A 51 -2.49 -6.88 20.91
C ALA A 51 -2.47 -6.04 22.20
N ARG A 52 -3.35 -6.34 23.15
CA ARG A 52 -3.41 -5.61 24.41
C ARG A 52 -2.10 -5.72 25.17
N PHE A 53 -1.58 -6.94 25.30
CA PHE A 53 -0.31 -7.18 25.97
C PHE A 53 0.86 -6.42 25.34
N MET A 54 0.96 -6.42 23.99
CA MET A 54 1.99 -5.67 23.26
C MET A 54 1.86 -4.16 23.47
N LEU A 55 0.65 -3.63 23.41
CA LEU A 55 0.38 -2.21 23.63
C LEU A 55 0.74 -1.77 25.04
N ASP A 56 0.35 -2.55 26.07
CA ASP A 56 0.65 -2.25 27.48
C ASP A 56 2.15 -2.32 27.75
N SER A 57 2.81 -3.38 27.27
CA SER A 57 4.28 -3.54 27.37
C SER A 57 5.03 -2.41 26.69
N GLY A 58 4.48 -1.88 25.62
CA GLY A 58 5.04 -0.73 24.90
C GLY A 58 4.61 0.62 25.44
N GLY A 59 3.81 0.69 26.51
CA GLY A 59 3.31 1.93 27.12
C GLY A 59 2.34 2.70 26.20
N CYS A 60 1.48 1.97 25.46
CA CYS A 60 0.38 2.51 24.63
C CYS A 60 -0.98 2.11 25.24
N VAL A 61 -1.16 2.30 26.54
CA VAL A 61 -2.35 1.85 27.30
C VAL A 61 -3.65 2.50 26.82
N ASP A 62 -3.58 3.72 26.28
CA ASP A 62 -4.74 4.47 25.78
C ASP A 62 -5.20 4.04 24.38
N THR A 63 -4.44 3.18 23.70
CA THR A 63 -4.83 2.68 22.38
C THR A 63 -5.94 1.65 22.51
N GLN A 64 -7.07 1.90 21.87
CA GLN A 64 -8.22 0.99 21.87
C GLN A 64 -8.08 -0.11 20.83
N ILE A 65 -8.71 -1.26 21.11
CA ILE A 65 -8.78 -2.39 20.18
C ILE A 65 -10.26 -2.72 19.97
N GLN A 66 -10.68 -2.78 18.70
CA GLN A 66 -12.06 -3.11 18.36
C GLN A 66 -12.15 -4.10 17.19
N PRO A 67 -13.21 -4.90 17.09
CA PRO A 67 -13.46 -5.71 15.91
C PRO A 67 -13.97 -4.84 14.76
N ILE A 68 -13.61 -5.21 13.52
CA ILE A 68 -14.14 -4.63 12.27
C ILE A 68 -14.63 -5.74 11.34
N LYS A 69 -15.70 -5.48 10.59
CA LYS A 69 -16.24 -6.43 9.61
C LYS A 69 -15.28 -6.65 8.44
N GLY A 70 -15.30 -7.88 7.93
CA GLY A 70 -14.55 -8.27 6.76
C GLY A 70 -13.36 -9.18 7.07
N GLU A 71 -12.59 -9.48 6.03
CA GLU A 71 -11.38 -10.31 6.06
C GLU A 71 -10.19 -9.49 5.64
N LEU A 72 -9.11 -9.51 6.43
CA LEU A 72 -7.89 -8.71 6.18
C LEU A 72 -8.17 -7.19 6.02
N THR A 73 -9.12 -6.68 6.80
CA THR A 73 -9.46 -5.25 6.88
C THR A 73 -8.80 -4.58 8.08
N ASP A 74 -7.87 -5.28 8.70
CA ASP A 74 -7.12 -4.83 9.87
C ASP A 74 -6.44 -3.50 9.59
N ASN A 75 -6.49 -2.58 10.56
CA ASN A 75 -5.85 -1.27 10.42
C ASN A 75 -5.67 -0.57 11.77
N TYR A 76 -4.68 0.33 11.83
CA TYR A 76 -4.54 1.30 12.90
C TYR A 76 -4.92 2.71 12.40
N ASN A 77 -5.82 3.36 13.10
CA ASN A 77 -6.18 4.75 12.86
C ASN A 77 -5.53 5.68 13.90
N PRO A 78 -4.51 6.46 13.52
CA PRO A 78 -3.82 7.33 14.46
C PRO A 78 -4.64 8.52 14.93
N SER A 79 -5.66 8.96 14.17
CA SER A 79 -6.51 10.11 14.54
C SER A 79 -7.47 9.77 15.68
N THR A 80 -7.93 8.51 15.73
CA THR A 80 -8.81 8.01 16.81
C THR A 80 -8.07 7.17 17.84
N ASN A 81 -6.80 6.85 17.58
CA ASN A 81 -5.97 5.95 18.37
C ASN A 81 -6.61 4.57 18.58
N ILE A 82 -7.15 4.00 17.49
CA ILE A 82 -7.85 2.72 17.50
C ILE A 82 -7.15 1.73 16.58
N VAL A 83 -6.88 0.53 17.07
CA VAL A 83 -6.52 -0.65 16.29
C VAL A 83 -7.80 -1.44 16.01
N SER A 84 -8.17 -1.57 14.75
CA SER A 84 -9.32 -2.35 14.29
C SER A 84 -8.83 -3.68 13.75
N LEU A 85 -9.31 -4.80 14.28
CA LEU A 85 -8.97 -6.15 13.84
C LEU A 85 -10.17 -6.81 13.18
N SER A 86 -9.95 -7.39 12.01
CA SER A 86 -10.99 -8.07 11.22
C SER A 86 -11.57 -9.29 11.95
N GLU A 87 -12.77 -9.71 11.55
CA GLU A 87 -13.44 -10.90 12.09
C GLU A 87 -12.59 -12.17 11.93
N SER A 88 -11.80 -12.23 10.86
CA SER A 88 -10.87 -13.32 10.59
C SER A 88 -9.60 -13.30 11.43
N VAL A 89 -9.42 -12.28 12.29
CA VAL A 89 -8.21 -12.07 13.11
C VAL A 89 -8.55 -11.91 14.58
N TYR A 90 -9.52 -11.11 14.94
CA TYR A 90 -9.77 -10.59 16.29
C TYR A 90 -9.72 -11.65 17.43
N ASN A 91 -10.42 -12.77 17.26
CA ASN A 91 -10.49 -13.85 18.24
C ASN A 91 -9.60 -15.05 17.90
N GLN A 92 -8.85 -15.01 16.81
CA GLN A 92 -8.01 -16.13 16.37
C GLN A 92 -6.73 -16.23 17.21
N THR A 93 -6.21 -17.46 17.31
CA THR A 93 -5.01 -17.81 18.08
C THR A 93 -3.87 -18.26 17.16
N THR A 94 -4.02 -18.02 15.84
CA THR A 94 -3.15 -18.53 14.78
C THR A 94 -1.95 -17.63 14.52
N ILE A 95 -0.88 -18.20 13.94
CA ILE A 95 0.34 -17.46 13.56
C ILE A 95 0.01 -16.29 12.62
N ALA A 96 -0.89 -16.49 11.65
CA ALA A 96 -1.25 -15.43 10.71
C ALA A 96 -1.98 -14.28 11.42
N ALA A 97 -2.95 -14.58 12.26
CA ALA A 97 -3.75 -13.58 12.99
C ALA A 97 -2.87 -12.76 13.95
N ILE A 98 -2.01 -13.42 14.72
CA ILE A 98 -1.06 -12.73 15.61
C ILE A 98 -0.07 -11.88 14.81
N GLY A 99 0.43 -12.39 13.67
CA GLY A 99 1.35 -11.67 12.81
C GLY A 99 0.74 -10.37 12.24
N VAL A 100 -0.49 -10.44 11.71
CA VAL A 100 -1.24 -9.27 11.21
C VAL A 100 -1.50 -8.27 12.34
N THR A 101 -1.98 -8.75 13.47
CA THR A 101 -2.20 -7.91 14.66
C THR A 101 -0.94 -7.19 15.11
N ALA A 102 0.17 -7.91 15.23
CA ALA A 102 1.45 -7.31 15.62
C ALA A 102 1.94 -6.27 14.60
N HIS A 103 1.62 -6.43 13.31
CA HIS A 103 1.91 -5.44 12.28
C HIS A 103 1.16 -4.12 12.55
N GLU A 104 -0.14 -4.17 12.86
CA GLU A 104 -0.92 -2.97 13.21
C GLU A 104 -0.38 -2.30 14.47
N ILE A 105 0.04 -3.09 15.48
CA ILE A 105 0.74 -2.55 16.65
C ILE A 105 2.08 -1.92 16.27
N GLY A 106 2.78 -2.46 15.27
CA GLY A 106 3.98 -1.86 14.67
C GLY A 106 3.74 -0.42 14.19
N HIS A 107 2.58 -0.14 13.59
CA HIS A 107 2.17 1.22 13.20
C HIS A 107 1.89 2.11 14.42
N VAL A 108 1.28 1.58 15.48
CA VAL A 108 1.11 2.34 16.74
C VAL A 108 2.48 2.82 17.26
N PHE A 109 3.48 1.92 17.30
CA PHE A 109 4.83 2.30 17.75
C PHE A 109 5.56 3.23 16.80
N GLN A 110 5.30 3.18 15.50
CA GLN A 110 5.83 4.17 14.57
C GLN A 110 5.30 5.56 14.89
N HIS A 111 3.99 5.69 15.17
CA HIS A 111 3.37 6.96 15.56
C HIS A 111 3.90 7.44 16.90
N LYS A 112 3.90 6.58 17.93
CA LYS A 112 4.42 6.89 19.26
C LYS A 112 5.86 7.41 19.22
N ASN A 113 6.71 6.74 18.45
CA ASN A 113 8.14 7.07 18.38
C ASN A 113 8.45 8.18 17.35
N GLY A 114 7.45 8.80 16.76
CA GLY A 114 7.62 9.89 15.80
C GLY A 114 8.41 9.52 14.55
N TYR A 115 8.24 8.30 14.03
CA TYR A 115 8.95 7.80 12.86
C TYR A 115 8.76 8.72 11.66
N ALA A 116 9.86 9.34 11.17
CA ALA A 116 9.79 10.42 10.19
C ALA A 116 9.03 10.08 8.89
N PRO A 117 9.19 8.90 8.26
CA PRO A 117 8.44 8.57 7.04
C PRO A 117 6.92 8.59 7.23
N ILE A 118 6.39 8.22 8.42
CA ILE A 118 4.94 8.22 8.64
C ILE A 118 4.38 9.65 8.70
N LYS A 119 5.18 10.62 9.19
CA LYS A 119 4.81 12.04 9.17
C LYS A 119 4.70 12.55 7.73
N ILE A 120 5.65 12.16 6.88
CA ILE A 120 5.63 12.51 5.44
C ILE A 120 4.40 11.89 4.77
N ARG A 121 4.11 10.60 5.03
CA ARG A 121 2.92 9.92 4.50
C ARG A 121 1.63 10.66 4.88
N ASN A 122 1.51 11.08 6.15
CA ASN A 122 0.31 11.77 6.63
C ASN A 122 0.07 13.12 5.92
N VAL A 123 1.13 13.83 5.55
CA VAL A 123 1.04 15.05 4.72
C VAL A 123 0.69 14.69 3.27
N LEU A 124 1.23 13.60 2.74
CA LEU A 124 0.99 13.19 1.36
C LEU A 124 -0.44 12.67 1.13
N VAL A 125 -1.08 12.00 2.10
CA VAL A 125 -2.43 11.42 1.93
C VAL A 125 -3.47 12.45 1.44
N PRO A 126 -3.69 13.62 2.05
CA PRO A 126 -4.63 14.60 1.53
C PRO A 126 -4.24 15.14 0.16
N VAL A 127 -2.94 15.32 -0.10
CA VAL A 127 -2.42 15.74 -1.42
C VAL A 127 -2.75 14.68 -2.47
N MET A 128 -2.58 13.39 -2.14
CA MET A 128 -2.89 12.28 -3.04
C MET A 128 -4.38 12.21 -3.39
N ASN A 129 -5.27 12.46 -2.42
CA ASN A 129 -6.72 12.49 -2.66
C ASN A 129 -7.09 13.55 -3.69
N ILE A 130 -6.55 14.76 -3.55
CA ILE A 130 -6.77 15.86 -4.50
C ILE A 130 -6.14 15.53 -5.86
N SER A 131 -4.90 15.03 -5.87
CA SER A 131 -4.17 14.67 -7.09
C SER A 131 -4.90 13.60 -7.90
N SER A 132 -5.41 12.57 -7.24
CA SER A 132 -6.15 11.48 -7.90
C SER A 132 -7.45 11.96 -8.55
N PHE A 133 -8.10 12.95 -7.95
CA PHE A 133 -9.32 13.56 -8.51
C PHE A 133 -9.02 14.47 -9.70
N LEU A 134 -7.98 15.29 -9.62
CA LEU A 134 -7.69 16.33 -10.64
C LEU A 134 -6.88 15.81 -11.83
N MET A 135 -6.05 14.80 -11.65
CA MET A 135 -5.09 14.32 -12.63
C MET A 135 -5.72 14.00 -13.99
N TRP A 136 -6.75 13.14 -14.02
CA TRP A 136 -7.38 12.73 -15.26
C TRP A 136 -8.15 13.86 -15.98
N PRO A 137 -8.97 14.68 -15.29
CA PRO A 137 -9.59 15.85 -15.91
C PRO A 137 -8.58 16.81 -16.55
N LEU A 138 -7.46 17.09 -15.89
CA LEU A 138 -6.43 17.99 -16.43
C LEU A 138 -5.79 17.42 -17.70
N ILE A 139 -5.45 16.14 -17.71
CA ILE A 139 -4.85 15.49 -18.88
C ILE A 139 -5.84 15.46 -20.04
N ILE A 140 -7.10 15.07 -19.79
CA ILE A 140 -8.12 14.95 -20.85
C ILE A 140 -8.43 16.33 -21.44
N ILE A 141 -8.66 17.35 -20.60
CA ILE A 141 -8.94 18.73 -21.05
C ILE A 141 -7.73 19.26 -21.84
N GLY A 142 -6.50 19.02 -21.35
CA GLY A 142 -5.29 19.41 -22.05
C GLY A 142 -5.19 18.79 -23.44
N LEU A 143 -5.47 17.50 -23.59
CA LEU A 143 -5.45 16.81 -24.89
C LEU A 143 -6.54 17.35 -25.83
N ILE A 144 -7.75 17.64 -25.34
CA ILE A 144 -8.83 18.24 -26.15
C ILE A 144 -8.45 19.65 -26.61
N MET A 145 -7.87 20.47 -25.73
CA MET A 145 -7.44 21.82 -26.06
C MET A 145 -6.30 21.85 -27.08
N GLU A 146 -5.40 20.86 -27.04
CA GLU A 146 -4.32 20.73 -28.03
C GLU A 146 -4.87 20.51 -29.44
N MET A 147 -5.97 19.77 -29.58
CA MET A 147 -6.68 19.59 -30.85
C MET A 147 -7.36 20.89 -31.36
N SER A 148 -7.57 21.86 -30.48
CA SER A 148 -8.27 23.13 -30.79
C SER A 148 -7.32 24.34 -30.93
N TYR A 149 -6.02 24.12 -31.21
CA TYR A 149 -4.97 25.14 -31.39
C TYR A 149 -4.58 25.95 -30.13
N TYR A 150 -5.09 25.63 -28.95
CA TYR A 150 -4.70 26.26 -27.68
C TYR A 150 -3.45 25.61 -27.05
N VAL A 151 -2.39 25.44 -27.86
CA VAL A 151 -1.23 24.59 -27.54
C VAL A 151 -0.53 24.98 -26.23
N THR A 152 -0.38 26.26 -25.92
CA THR A 152 0.35 26.69 -24.71
C THR A 152 -0.41 26.32 -23.43
N ALA A 153 -1.70 26.60 -23.35
CA ALA A 153 -2.53 26.26 -22.20
C ALA A 153 -2.70 24.74 -22.04
N ALA A 154 -2.89 24.05 -23.17
CA ALA A 154 -2.95 22.59 -23.22
C ALA A 154 -1.70 21.94 -22.61
N ASN A 155 -0.51 22.42 -22.97
CA ASN A 155 0.76 21.93 -22.45
C ASN A 155 0.84 22.01 -20.93
N TRP A 156 0.47 23.15 -20.34
CA TRP A 156 0.48 23.33 -18.90
C TRP A 156 -0.47 22.36 -18.18
N LEU A 157 -1.67 22.16 -18.70
CA LEU A 157 -2.65 21.21 -18.11
C LEU A 157 -2.10 19.78 -18.12
N ILE A 158 -1.51 19.34 -19.24
CA ILE A 158 -0.95 18.01 -19.38
C ILE A 158 0.25 17.83 -18.44
N TYR A 159 1.18 18.81 -18.37
CA TYR A 159 2.34 18.72 -17.50
C TYR A 159 1.97 18.71 -16.01
N ILE A 160 0.97 19.51 -15.60
CA ILE A 160 0.45 19.48 -14.24
C ILE A 160 -0.16 18.11 -13.94
N GLY A 161 -0.98 17.56 -14.86
CA GLY A 161 -1.57 16.23 -14.70
C GLY A 161 -0.51 15.13 -14.56
N ILE A 162 0.55 15.15 -15.37
CA ILE A 162 1.70 14.23 -15.26
C ILE A 162 2.42 14.41 -13.92
N GLY A 163 2.63 15.64 -13.48
CA GLY A 163 3.24 15.95 -12.18
C GLY A 163 2.44 15.40 -11.01
N LEU A 164 1.10 15.58 -11.05
CA LEU A 164 0.19 15.00 -10.06
C LEU A 164 0.25 13.47 -10.06
N TYR A 165 0.40 12.85 -11.25
CA TYR A 165 0.59 11.40 -11.33
C TYR A 165 1.91 10.95 -10.69
N ALA A 166 3.00 11.70 -10.92
CA ALA A 166 4.30 11.37 -10.36
C ALA A 166 4.32 11.37 -8.82
N LEU A 167 3.45 12.16 -8.18
CA LEU A 167 3.26 12.11 -6.72
C LEU A 167 2.84 10.73 -6.22
N ASN A 168 2.12 9.94 -7.02
CA ASN A 168 1.75 8.57 -6.65
C ASN A 168 2.99 7.67 -6.49
N ILE A 169 3.99 7.84 -7.33
CA ILE A 169 5.26 7.10 -7.20
C ILE A 169 5.97 7.52 -5.91
N ILE A 170 6.01 8.81 -5.60
CA ILE A 170 6.60 9.32 -4.36
C ILE A 170 5.86 8.74 -3.15
N PHE A 171 4.53 8.70 -3.19
CA PHE A 171 3.72 8.09 -2.13
C PHE A 171 4.06 6.60 -1.93
N CYS A 172 4.18 5.81 -3.01
CA CYS A 172 4.57 4.41 -2.95
C CYS A 172 5.98 4.23 -2.37
N LEU A 173 6.94 5.09 -2.78
CA LEU A 173 8.32 5.08 -2.28
C LEU A 173 8.41 5.39 -0.78
N VAL A 174 7.56 6.29 -0.28
CA VAL A 174 7.49 6.62 1.15
C VAL A 174 6.77 5.52 1.94
N THR A 175 5.72 4.93 1.36
CA THR A 175 4.90 3.93 2.05
C THR A 175 5.64 2.60 2.21
N LEU A 176 6.38 2.12 1.21
CA LEU A 176 7.09 0.85 1.26
C LEU A 176 8.02 0.70 2.49
N PRO A 177 8.93 1.65 2.81
CA PRO A 177 9.76 1.55 4.02
C PRO A 177 8.96 1.63 5.32
N ILE A 178 7.80 2.29 5.35
CA ILE A 178 6.92 2.32 6.52
C ILE A 178 6.40 0.91 6.81
N GLU A 179 5.90 0.22 5.81
CA GLU A 179 5.33 -1.14 5.93
C GLU A 179 6.40 -2.17 6.32
N ILE A 180 7.58 -2.09 5.70
CA ILE A 180 8.72 -2.94 6.09
C ILE A 180 9.14 -2.68 7.53
N ASN A 181 9.19 -1.42 7.96
CA ASN A 181 9.55 -1.05 9.32
C ASN A 181 8.49 -1.50 10.34
N ALA A 182 7.19 -1.37 10.06
CA ALA A 182 6.10 -1.87 10.90
C ALA A 182 6.23 -3.39 11.10
N SER A 183 6.41 -4.15 10.01
CA SER A 183 6.64 -5.60 10.02
C SER A 183 7.87 -6.01 10.85
N ASN A 184 8.96 -5.26 10.75
CA ASN A 184 10.17 -5.54 11.53
C ASN A 184 9.98 -5.23 13.03
N ARG A 185 9.22 -4.17 13.36
CA ARG A 185 8.84 -3.87 14.75
C ARG A 185 7.94 -4.97 15.31
N ALA A 186 6.96 -5.43 14.56
CA ALA A 186 6.07 -6.54 14.92
C ALA A 186 6.86 -7.79 15.32
N LYS A 187 7.76 -8.26 14.46
CA LYS A 187 8.60 -9.44 14.71
C LYS A 187 9.47 -9.28 15.96
N LYS A 188 10.14 -8.14 16.09
CA LYS A 188 10.99 -7.86 17.26
C LYS A 188 10.19 -7.85 18.55
N MET A 189 9.00 -7.29 18.53
CA MET A 189 8.16 -7.18 19.72
C MET A 189 7.59 -8.54 20.14
N LEU A 190 7.10 -9.33 19.19
CA LEU A 190 6.62 -10.70 19.46
C LEU A 190 7.70 -11.57 20.14
N LEU A 191 8.95 -11.45 19.67
CA LEU A 191 10.09 -12.13 20.29
C LEU A 191 10.42 -11.57 21.69
N ALA A 192 10.48 -10.24 21.82
CA ALA A 192 10.87 -9.58 23.07
C ALA A 192 9.86 -9.79 24.19
N THR A 193 8.58 -9.89 23.85
CA THR A 193 7.49 -10.18 24.80
C THR A 193 7.32 -11.65 25.10
N GLY A 194 8.00 -12.55 24.38
CA GLY A 194 7.87 -13.99 24.50
C GLY A 194 6.55 -14.54 23.99
N GLU A 195 5.76 -13.75 23.27
CA GLU A 195 4.46 -14.19 22.72
C GLU A 195 4.60 -15.20 21.58
N MET A 196 5.75 -15.22 20.91
CA MET A 196 6.12 -16.21 19.89
C MET A 196 7.59 -16.57 19.98
N ASP A 197 7.91 -17.83 19.66
CA ASP A 197 9.28 -18.27 19.52
C ASP A 197 9.85 -18.02 18.10
N THR A 198 11.12 -18.39 17.90
CA THR A 198 11.83 -18.17 16.64
C THR A 198 11.27 -18.97 15.46
N GLU A 199 10.64 -20.12 15.70
CA GLU A 199 10.03 -20.94 14.66
C GLU A 199 8.69 -20.34 14.21
N GLU A 200 7.87 -19.89 15.17
CA GLU A 200 6.60 -19.21 14.89
C GLU A 200 6.82 -17.88 14.14
N ILE A 201 7.86 -17.13 14.51
CA ILE A 201 8.25 -15.88 13.81
C ILE A 201 8.58 -16.11 12.33
N LYS A 202 9.11 -17.28 11.94
CA LYS A 202 9.31 -17.60 10.52
C LYS A 202 7.98 -17.64 9.76
N GLY A 203 6.91 -18.12 10.41
CA GLY A 203 5.56 -18.09 9.84
C GLY A 203 5.03 -16.66 9.69
N VAL A 204 5.15 -15.85 10.76
CA VAL A 204 4.81 -14.41 10.72
C VAL A 204 5.57 -13.71 9.60
N GLU A 205 6.87 -13.95 9.46
CA GLU A 205 7.70 -13.34 8.43
C GLU A 205 7.21 -13.68 7.01
N LYS A 206 6.76 -14.90 6.75
CA LYS A 206 6.19 -15.29 5.45
C LYS A 206 4.89 -14.56 5.15
N VAL A 207 4.01 -14.39 6.15
CA VAL A 207 2.76 -13.62 6.00
C VAL A 207 3.06 -12.16 5.73
N LEU A 208 3.88 -11.51 6.55
CA LEU A 208 4.18 -10.08 6.43
C LEU A 208 5.03 -9.75 5.19
N SER A 209 5.96 -10.64 4.81
CA SER A 209 6.71 -10.44 3.56
C SER A 209 5.83 -10.59 2.32
N ALA A 210 4.85 -11.49 2.35
CA ALA A 210 3.86 -11.58 1.27
C ALA A 210 3.07 -10.28 1.13
N ALA A 211 2.63 -9.68 2.24
CA ALA A 211 1.96 -8.37 2.23
C ALA A 211 2.88 -7.26 1.70
N ALA A 212 4.17 -7.23 2.06
CA ALA A 212 5.14 -6.25 1.56
C ALA A 212 5.26 -6.27 0.02
N TRP A 213 5.13 -7.43 -0.64
CA TRP A 213 5.15 -7.54 -2.10
C TRP A 213 4.00 -6.79 -2.79
N THR A 214 2.87 -6.56 -2.11
CA THR A 214 1.78 -5.74 -2.68
C THR A 214 2.19 -4.28 -2.84
N TYR A 215 2.98 -3.74 -1.93
CA TYR A 215 3.53 -2.38 -2.04
C TYR A 215 4.60 -2.27 -3.13
N VAL A 216 5.42 -3.32 -3.30
CA VAL A 216 6.37 -3.40 -4.43
C VAL A 216 5.60 -3.44 -5.76
N ALA A 217 4.55 -4.25 -5.85
CA ALA A 217 3.71 -4.33 -7.04
C ALA A 217 3.02 -3.00 -7.35
N ALA A 218 2.52 -2.29 -6.33
CA ALA A 218 1.93 -0.96 -6.49
C ALA A 218 2.96 0.06 -7.02
N LEU A 219 4.18 0.05 -6.49
CA LEU A 219 5.27 0.92 -6.96
C LEU A 219 5.63 0.64 -8.42
N VAL A 220 5.85 -0.63 -8.78
CA VAL A 220 6.17 -1.03 -10.17
C VAL A 220 5.03 -0.63 -11.10
N THR A 221 3.78 -0.91 -10.74
CA THR A 221 2.61 -0.54 -11.54
C THR A 221 2.50 0.97 -11.73
N SER A 222 2.79 1.76 -10.69
CA SER A 222 2.79 3.23 -10.78
C SER A 222 3.87 3.75 -11.73
N ILE A 223 5.07 3.17 -11.71
CA ILE A 223 6.16 3.54 -12.63
C ILE A 223 5.78 3.19 -14.07
N LEU A 224 5.28 1.97 -14.33
CA LEU A 224 4.85 1.54 -15.65
C LEU A 224 3.70 2.40 -16.19
N SER A 225 2.77 2.78 -15.32
CA SER A 225 1.65 3.66 -15.69
C SER A 225 2.10 5.07 -16.04
N LEU A 226 3.07 5.62 -15.30
CA LEU A 226 3.67 6.92 -15.67
C LEU A 226 4.40 6.82 -16.99
N LEU A 227 5.20 5.77 -17.20
CA LEU A 227 5.89 5.54 -18.48
C LEU A 227 4.88 5.45 -19.64
N ARG A 228 3.81 4.67 -19.47
CA ARG A 228 2.73 4.57 -20.45
C ARG A 228 2.12 5.94 -20.76
N LEU A 229 1.84 6.76 -19.74
CA LEU A 229 1.28 8.09 -19.91
C LEU A 229 2.23 9.01 -20.68
N LEU A 230 3.52 9.00 -20.34
CA LEU A 230 4.55 9.79 -21.05
C LEU A 230 4.68 9.38 -22.52
N LEU A 231 4.71 8.08 -22.78
CA LEU A 231 4.75 7.55 -24.15
C LEU A 231 3.49 7.97 -24.93
N PHE A 232 2.32 7.88 -24.32
CA PHE A 232 1.06 8.28 -24.94
C PHE A 232 1.09 9.76 -25.34
N VAL A 233 1.45 10.66 -24.41
CA VAL A 233 1.55 12.11 -24.67
C VAL A 233 2.61 12.42 -25.72
N PHE A 234 3.78 11.78 -25.67
CA PHE A 234 4.84 11.95 -26.64
C PHE A 234 4.40 11.58 -28.06
N MET A 235 3.69 10.46 -28.21
CA MET A 235 3.24 9.96 -29.51
C MET A 235 2.11 10.81 -30.09
N MET A 236 1.19 11.30 -29.24
CA MET A 236 0.15 12.25 -29.68
C MET A 236 0.76 13.52 -30.25
N ARG A 237 1.85 14.02 -29.67
CA ARG A 237 2.54 15.25 -30.10
C ARG A 237 3.52 15.04 -31.24
N GLY A 238 4.11 13.85 -31.35
CA GLY A 238 5.07 13.53 -32.43
C GLY A 238 4.41 13.30 -33.79
N GLY A 239 3.11 12.94 -33.79
CA GLY A 239 2.36 12.71 -35.04
C GLY A 239 2.03 13.95 -35.87
N ASP A 240 2.07 15.15 -35.25
CA ASP A 240 1.74 16.42 -35.94
C ASP A 240 2.95 17.18 -36.53
N ARG A 241 4.14 16.57 -36.52
CA ARG A 241 5.39 17.21 -37.01
C ARG A 241 5.92 16.65 -38.34
N ASN A 242 5.14 15.84 -39.04
CA ASN A 242 5.50 15.36 -40.40
C ASN A 242 4.41 15.69 -41.41
#